data_53017a08181b046bf1e9b28189bcff60
#
_entry.id   53017a08181b046bf1e9b28189bcff60
#
_cell.length_a   1.000
_cell.length_b   1.000
_cell.length_c   1.000
_cell.angle_alpha   90.00
_cell.angle_beta   90.00
_cell.angle_gamma   90.00
#
_symmetry.space_group_name_H-M   'P 1'
#
loop_
_entity.id
_entity.type
_entity.pdbx_description
1 polymer ?
#
loop_
_entity_poly.entity_id
_entity_poly.type
_entity_poly.pdbx_seq_one_letter_code
_entity_poly.pdbx_strand_id
1 'polypeptide(L)'
;TALALAGTGAIRFRYRLEGGAGVRVRLEVQQERALVETANVLGTLRGTLSAETAPGIIVGAHHDAWVYGADDPTSGTIAMLETARAITAQAAASGRPPRRTVTFAAWGAEEHGIIGSCEWVEGNRQALIEGADLYVNLDAAASGLRLGVSASPSLTSLIHGAAAAVPQPGTAPAISALDAWRGEAADPPEPGFLGGGSDHVSFLALCSIPAASISARGAPGTAYHSLYDDLTWYRRVVGEDYESARLITRITAVAVDRASTAPILPLDLGRPARALS
;
A
#
# COMPACT_ATOMS: atom_id res chain seq x y z
N THR A 1 -29.01 4.05 -14.38
CA THR A 1 -29.13 3.12 -13.23
C THR A 1 -29.28 3.97 -11.98
N ALA A 2 -30.47 4.00 -11.37
CA ALA A 2 -30.72 4.78 -10.16
C ALA A 2 -30.20 4.00 -8.95
N LEU A 3 -29.20 4.51 -8.24
CA LEU A 3 -28.79 4.00 -6.94
C LEU A 3 -29.82 4.49 -5.93
N ALA A 4 -30.63 3.59 -5.37
CA ALA A 4 -31.53 3.90 -4.28
C ALA A 4 -30.78 3.77 -2.95
N LEU A 5 -30.40 4.90 -2.35
CA LEU A 5 -29.97 4.94 -0.96
C LEU A 5 -31.23 4.86 -0.07
N ALA A 6 -31.47 3.69 0.50
CA ALA A 6 -32.54 3.49 1.48
C ALA A 6 -32.01 3.83 2.88
N GLY A 7 -32.35 5.02 3.37
CA GLY A 7 -32.14 5.44 4.75
C GLY A 7 -33.29 6.32 5.17
N THR A 8 -33.88 6.08 6.33
CA THR A 8 -34.96 6.86 6.90
C THR A 8 -34.52 8.31 7.15
N GLY A 9 -35.10 9.26 6.41
CA GLY A 9 -34.80 10.69 6.53
C GLY A 9 -33.96 11.30 5.42
N ALA A 10 -33.49 10.52 4.44
CA ALA A 10 -32.71 11.06 3.34
C ALA A 10 -33.58 11.72 2.27
N ILE A 11 -33.20 12.91 1.83
CA ILE A 11 -33.78 13.57 0.66
C ILE A 11 -33.52 12.67 -0.55
N ARG A 12 -34.59 12.22 -1.20
CA ARG A 12 -34.48 11.43 -2.42
C ARG A 12 -34.30 12.36 -3.62
N PHE A 13 -33.11 12.39 -4.23
CA PHE A 13 -33.00 13.01 -5.55
C PHE A 13 -32.88 11.95 -6.64
N ARG A 14 -33.46 12.28 -7.81
CA ARG A 14 -33.12 11.54 -9.02
C ARG A 14 -31.82 12.11 -9.58
N TYR A 15 -30.79 11.29 -9.58
CA TYR A 15 -29.61 11.60 -10.37
C TYR A 15 -29.98 11.54 -11.85
N ARG A 16 -29.75 12.63 -12.58
CA ARG A 16 -29.89 12.69 -14.02
C ARG A 16 -28.55 13.11 -14.62
N LEU A 17 -28.09 12.34 -15.59
CA LEU A 17 -26.98 12.71 -16.45
C LEU A 17 -27.53 13.32 -17.75
N GLU A 18 -28.47 14.24 -17.60
CA GLU A 18 -29.11 14.94 -18.71
C GLU A 18 -28.69 16.40 -18.63
N GLY A 19 -28.17 16.90 -19.71
CA GLY A 19 -27.76 18.29 -19.82
C GLY A 19 -27.50 18.65 -21.27
N GLY A 20 -27.44 19.92 -21.56
CA GLY A 20 -27.16 20.47 -22.88
C GLY A 20 -26.69 21.91 -22.78
N ALA A 21 -26.67 22.62 -23.89
CA ALA A 21 -26.16 23.99 -23.98
C ALA A 21 -26.82 25.01 -23.01
N GLY A 22 -27.98 24.66 -22.43
CA GLY A 22 -28.69 25.48 -21.45
C GLY A 22 -28.23 25.27 -19.99
N VAL A 23 -27.42 24.25 -19.71
CA VAL A 23 -26.93 24.01 -18.36
C VAL A 23 -25.73 24.92 -18.10
N ARG A 24 -25.83 25.74 -17.06
CA ARG A 24 -24.74 26.59 -16.60
C ARG A 24 -24.31 26.17 -15.20
N VAL A 25 -23.01 26.03 -14.99
CA VAL A 25 -22.40 25.76 -13.69
C VAL A 25 -21.60 27.00 -13.32
N ARG A 26 -21.82 27.51 -12.10
CA ARG A 26 -20.99 28.54 -11.48
C ARG A 26 -20.16 27.86 -10.39
N LEU A 27 -18.84 27.96 -10.49
CA LEU A 27 -17.90 27.50 -9.48
C LEU A 27 -17.25 28.72 -8.84
N GLU A 28 -17.39 28.85 -7.54
CA GLU A 28 -16.66 29.85 -6.73
C GLU A 28 -15.74 29.10 -5.77
N VAL A 29 -14.43 29.41 -5.86
CA VAL A 29 -13.42 28.82 -5.00
C VAL A 29 -12.76 29.92 -4.19
N GLN A 30 -12.79 29.76 -2.86
CA GLN A 30 -12.03 30.60 -1.93
C GLN A 30 -10.93 29.74 -1.32
N GLN A 31 -9.69 30.21 -1.45
CA GLN A 31 -8.52 29.47 -0.96
C GLN A 31 -7.62 30.41 -0.15
N GLU A 32 -7.13 29.89 0.94
CA GLU A 32 -5.99 30.46 1.65
C GLU A 32 -4.75 29.62 1.30
N ARG A 33 -3.64 30.30 1.02
CA ARG A 33 -2.35 29.63 0.77
C ARG A 33 -1.40 30.04 1.88
N ALA A 34 -0.89 29.05 2.61
CA ALA A 34 0.10 29.24 3.66
C ALA A 34 1.18 28.17 3.55
N LEU A 35 2.38 28.51 4.01
CA LEU A 35 3.40 27.49 4.27
C LEU A 35 3.05 26.81 5.59
N VAL A 36 2.99 25.47 5.54
CA VAL A 36 2.73 24.63 6.71
C VAL A 36 3.85 23.60 6.82
N GLU A 37 4.15 23.21 8.06
CA GLU A 37 5.12 22.15 8.31
C GLU A 37 4.45 20.78 8.17
N THR A 38 5.16 19.84 7.57
CA THR A 38 4.84 18.42 7.58
C THR A 38 6.08 17.63 8.00
N ALA A 39 5.93 16.34 8.28
CA ALA A 39 7.03 15.49 8.69
C ALA A 39 6.91 14.09 8.11
N ASN A 40 8.04 13.50 7.77
CA ASN A 40 8.16 12.06 7.59
C ASN A 40 8.57 11.43 8.92
N VAL A 41 7.95 10.29 9.27
CA VAL A 41 8.29 9.55 10.48
C VAL A 41 8.89 8.21 10.08
N LEU A 42 10.15 8.00 10.47
CA LEU A 42 10.90 6.79 10.12
C LEU A 42 11.24 5.98 11.36
N GLY A 43 11.03 4.66 11.28
CA GLY A 43 11.48 3.69 12.27
C GLY A 43 12.33 2.61 11.62
N THR A 44 13.46 2.24 12.24
CA THR A 44 14.42 1.32 11.63
C THR A 44 14.72 0.13 12.55
N LEU A 45 14.53 -1.08 12.02
CA LEU A 45 15.04 -2.33 12.60
C LEU A 45 16.35 -2.70 11.89
N ARG A 46 17.47 -2.54 12.59
CA ARG A 46 18.80 -2.75 12.02
C ARG A 46 19.06 -4.20 11.67
N GLY A 47 19.61 -4.43 10.49
CA GLY A 47 20.09 -5.72 10.01
C GLY A 47 21.54 -5.99 10.42
N THR A 48 21.91 -7.26 10.44
CA THR A 48 23.27 -7.69 10.82
C THR A 48 24.31 -7.52 9.72
N LEU A 49 23.89 -7.40 8.45
CA LEU A 49 24.78 -7.28 7.28
C LEU A 49 24.75 -5.90 6.65
N SER A 50 23.78 -5.08 7.01
CA SER A 50 23.66 -3.75 6.42
C SER A 50 24.70 -2.81 7.00
N ALA A 51 25.24 -1.91 6.16
CA ALA A 51 25.97 -0.76 6.65
C ALA A 51 25.12 0.03 7.63
N GLU A 52 25.73 0.77 8.54
CA GLU A 52 25.02 1.46 9.62
C GLU A 52 23.93 2.41 9.10
N THR A 53 24.14 3.00 7.94
CA THR A 53 23.25 3.98 7.30
C THR A 53 22.43 3.41 6.15
N ALA A 54 22.59 2.11 5.83
CA ALA A 54 21.86 1.51 4.71
C ALA A 54 20.36 1.42 5.02
N PRO A 55 19.49 1.98 4.17
CA PRO A 55 18.04 1.95 4.38
C PRO A 55 17.43 0.55 4.22
N GLY A 56 18.08 -0.35 3.47
CA GLY A 56 17.68 -1.75 3.31
C GLY A 56 16.32 -1.92 2.62
N ILE A 57 15.44 -2.68 3.25
CA ILE A 57 14.06 -2.88 2.80
C ILE A 57 13.22 -1.74 3.38
N ILE A 58 12.49 -1.03 2.53
CA ILE A 58 11.66 0.09 2.97
C ILE A 58 10.19 -0.28 2.81
N VAL A 59 9.41 -0.09 3.87
CA VAL A 59 7.95 -0.24 3.84
C VAL A 59 7.36 1.12 4.16
N GLY A 60 6.58 1.67 3.23
CA GLY A 60 6.04 3.01 3.37
C GLY A 60 4.53 3.07 3.20
N ALA A 61 3.94 4.03 3.88
CA ALA A 61 2.57 4.48 3.74
C ALA A 61 2.52 5.97 4.07
N HIS A 62 1.65 6.74 3.42
CA HIS A 62 1.48 8.12 3.85
C HIS A 62 0.56 8.22 5.07
N HIS A 63 0.55 9.38 5.74
CA HIS A 63 -0.23 9.59 6.97
C HIS A 63 -1.06 10.87 6.96
N ASP A 64 -0.92 11.68 5.92
CA ASP A 64 -1.83 12.78 5.64
C ASP A 64 -3.04 12.29 4.84
N ALA A 65 -4.14 13.01 4.90
CA ALA A 65 -5.37 12.68 4.21
C ALA A 65 -6.11 13.95 3.80
N TRP A 66 -6.92 13.88 2.74
CA TRP A 66 -7.76 15.00 2.35
C TRP A 66 -8.77 15.40 3.43
N VAL A 67 -9.28 14.43 4.20
CA VAL A 67 -10.25 14.70 5.27
C VAL A 67 -10.00 13.80 6.48
N TYR A 68 -10.69 12.65 6.58
CA TYR A 68 -10.58 11.71 7.72
C TYR A 68 -9.68 10.53 7.40
N GLY A 69 -9.63 10.11 6.16
CA GLY A 69 -8.65 9.15 5.67
C GLY A 69 -8.71 7.76 6.29
N ALA A 70 -9.90 7.20 6.49
CA ALA A 70 -10.02 5.89 7.13
C ALA A 70 -9.50 4.75 6.24
N ASP A 71 -9.75 4.81 4.93
CA ASP A 71 -9.14 3.92 3.94
C ASP A 71 -7.85 4.54 3.40
N ASP A 72 -7.93 5.78 2.92
CA ASP A 72 -6.85 6.52 2.31
C ASP A 72 -6.33 7.64 3.23
N PRO A 73 -5.17 7.41 3.93
CA PRO A 73 -4.27 6.25 3.87
C PRO A 73 -4.30 5.34 5.10
N THR A 74 -5.14 5.60 6.12
CA THR A 74 -5.00 4.98 7.45
C THR A 74 -5.00 3.46 7.38
N SER A 75 -5.74 2.86 6.44
CA SER A 75 -5.75 1.41 6.24
C SER A 75 -4.36 0.85 5.91
N GLY A 76 -3.59 1.56 5.10
CA GLY A 76 -2.20 1.23 4.78
C GLY A 76 -1.23 1.55 5.90
N THR A 77 -1.38 2.71 6.52
CA THR A 77 -0.54 3.13 7.65
C THR A 77 -0.64 2.15 8.82
N ILE A 78 -1.85 1.68 9.16
CA ILE A 78 -2.03 0.64 10.20
C ILE A 78 -1.37 -0.67 9.78
N ALA A 79 -1.54 -1.10 8.52
CA ALA A 79 -0.90 -2.32 8.03
C ALA A 79 0.63 -2.25 8.09
N MET A 80 1.22 -1.09 7.80
CA MET A 80 2.66 -0.84 7.96
C MET A 80 3.08 -0.93 9.42
N LEU A 81 2.37 -0.25 10.34
CA LEU A 81 2.69 -0.25 11.77
C LEU A 81 2.59 -1.66 12.38
N GLU A 82 1.55 -2.42 12.02
CA GLU A 82 1.38 -3.81 12.47
C GLU A 82 2.44 -4.74 11.85
N THR A 83 2.87 -4.48 10.62
CA THR A 83 4.02 -5.18 10.02
C THR A 83 5.29 -4.90 10.82
N ALA A 84 5.55 -3.64 11.17
CA ALA A 84 6.70 -3.26 12.00
C ALA A 84 6.69 -3.97 13.35
N ARG A 85 5.51 -3.98 14.02
CA ARG A 85 5.33 -4.67 15.29
C ARG A 85 5.59 -6.17 15.18
N ALA A 86 5.05 -6.82 14.12
CA ALA A 86 5.19 -8.26 13.92
C ALA A 86 6.65 -8.66 13.65
N ILE A 87 7.34 -7.98 12.76
CA ILE A 87 8.75 -8.26 12.43
C ILE A 87 9.66 -8.03 13.64
N THR A 88 9.46 -6.93 14.37
CA THR A 88 10.23 -6.62 15.57
C THR A 88 10.00 -7.66 16.67
N ALA A 89 8.75 -8.06 16.90
CA ALA A 89 8.41 -9.08 17.88
C ALA A 89 9.00 -10.45 17.52
N GLN A 90 8.97 -10.82 16.25
CA GLN A 90 9.58 -12.06 15.76
C GLN A 90 11.09 -12.06 15.94
N ALA A 91 11.78 -10.97 15.58
CA ALA A 91 13.21 -10.82 15.78
C ALA A 91 13.60 -10.95 17.25
N ALA A 92 12.85 -10.31 18.15
CA ALA A 92 13.06 -10.41 19.61
C ALA A 92 12.82 -11.83 20.13
N ALA A 93 11.71 -12.47 19.74
CA ALA A 93 11.36 -13.81 20.20
C ALA A 93 12.32 -14.90 19.71
N SER A 94 12.82 -14.77 18.47
CA SER A 94 13.75 -15.72 17.89
C SER A 94 15.21 -15.49 18.30
N GLY A 95 15.53 -14.34 18.88
CA GLY A 95 16.91 -13.89 19.10
C GLY A 95 17.71 -13.67 17.79
N ARG A 96 17.03 -13.60 16.66
CA ARG A 96 17.63 -13.48 15.33
C ARG A 96 17.15 -12.19 14.67
N PRO A 97 17.94 -11.12 14.71
CA PRO A 97 17.65 -9.91 13.97
C PRO A 97 17.69 -10.20 12.45
N PRO A 98 17.03 -9.39 11.62
CA PRO A 98 17.10 -9.55 10.18
C PRO A 98 18.54 -9.40 9.68
N ARG A 99 18.85 -9.96 8.53
CA ARG A 99 20.16 -9.77 7.88
C ARG A 99 20.24 -8.37 7.25
N ARG A 100 19.16 -7.92 6.62
CA ARG A 100 19.04 -6.57 6.04
C ARG A 100 18.25 -5.66 6.94
N THR A 101 18.64 -4.42 7.00
CA THR A 101 17.87 -3.37 7.69
C THR A 101 16.46 -3.29 7.10
N VAL A 102 15.47 -3.05 7.96
CA VAL A 102 14.10 -2.77 7.54
C VAL A 102 13.73 -1.38 8.06
N THR A 103 13.38 -0.50 7.15
CA THR A 103 12.94 0.87 7.45
C THR A 103 11.45 0.98 7.20
N PHE A 104 10.70 1.44 8.20
CA PHE A 104 9.28 1.76 8.11
C PHE A 104 9.15 3.27 8.04
N ALA A 105 8.37 3.77 7.07
CA ALA A 105 8.27 5.19 6.80
C ALA A 105 6.81 5.62 6.66
N ALA A 106 6.38 6.54 7.52
CA ALA A 106 5.12 7.24 7.36
C ALA A 106 5.41 8.59 6.67
N TRP A 107 4.91 8.75 5.45
CA TRP A 107 5.16 9.92 4.62
C TRP A 107 4.14 11.01 4.86
N GLY A 108 4.58 12.26 4.87
CA GLY A 108 3.71 13.42 4.98
C GLY A 108 3.53 14.14 3.64
N ALA A 109 2.37 14.78 3.48
CA ALA A 109 2.00 15.55 2.29
C ALA A 109 2.05 14.75 0.97
N GLU A 110 1.62 13.49 1.02
CA GLU A 110 1.43 12.67 -0.19
C GLU A 110 0.33 13.25 -1.05
N GLU A 111 -0.81 13.57 -0.45
CA GLU A 111 -2.01 14.10 -1.09
C GLU A 111 -1.79 15.46 -1.79
N HIS A 112 -0.70 16.14 -1.48
CA HIS A 112 -0.31 17.41 -2.08
C HIS A 112 0.76 17.27 -3.17
N GLY A 113 0.91 16.06 -3.73
CA GLY A 113 1.84 15.76 -4.83
C GLY A 113 3.04 14.92 -4.40
N ILE A 114 2.84 13.99 -3.46
CA ILE A 114 3.84 12.98 -3.06
C ILE A 114 5.10 13.67 -2.46
N ILE A 115 4.91 14.82 -1.79
CA ILE A 115 6.03 15.70 -1.40
C ILE A 115 6.98 15.00 -0.44
N GLY A 116 6.44 14.42 0.64
CA GLY A 116 7.28 13.91 1.73
C GLY A 116 8.23 12.80 1.31
N SER A 117 7.75 11.81 0.57
CA SER A 117 8.61 10.72 0.08
C SER A 117 9.55 11.18 -1.03
N CYS A 118 9.11 12.06 -1.94
CA CYS A 118 9.96 12.58 -3.00
C CYS A 118 11.14 13.38 -2.45
N GLU A 119 10.89 14.34 -1.57
CA GLU A 119 11.94 15.15 -0.94
C GLU A 119 12.91 14.29 -0.12
N TRP A 120 12.37 13.27 0.58
CA TRP A 120 13.22 12.35 1.33
C TRP A 120 14.10 11.51 0.39
N VAL A 121 13.55 10.99 -0.71
CA VAL A 121 14.31 10.22 -1.71
C VAL A 121 15.37 11.09 -2.37
N GLU A 122 15.05 12.31 -2.75
CA GLU A 122 16.02 13.24 -3.35
C GLU A 122 17.17 13.54 -2.38
N GLY A 123 16.84 13.88 -1.13
CA GLY A 123 17.84 14.17 -0.09
C GLY A 123 18.72 12.98 0.32
N ASN A 124 18.24 11.76 0.12
CA ASN A 124 18.95 10.52 0.49
C ASN A 124 19.38 9.68 -0.72
N ARG A 125 19.30 10.23 -1.92
CA ARG A 125 19.42 9.50 -3.20
C ARG A 125 20.66 8.59 -3.27
N GLN A 126 21.82 9.09 -2.87
CA GLN A 126 23.06 8.31 -2.92
C GLN A 126 23.01 7.10 -1.98
N ALA A 127 22.59 7.29 -0.74
CA ALA A 127 22.45 6.21 0.24
C ALA A 127 21.39 5.18 -0.18
N LEU A 128 20.34 5.63 -0.85
CA LEU A 128 19.29 4.76 -1.39
C LEU A 128 19.80 3.90 -2.54
N ILE A 129 20.53 4.48 -3.49
CA ILE A 129 21.11 3.73 -4.60
C ILE A 129 22.12 2.68 -4.11
N GLU A 130 22.88 3.00 -3.06
CA GLU A 130 23.92 2.11 -2.51
C GLU A 130 23.37 1.06 -1.53
N GLY A 131 22.25 1.35 -0.86
CA GLY A 131 21.84 0.54 0.29
C GLY A 131 20.36 0.16 0.38
N ALA A 132 19.49 0.60 -0.54
CA ALA A 132 18.10 0.17 -0.55
C ALA A 132 17.90 -1.02 -1.49
N ASP A 133 17.24 -2.04 -0.99
CA ASP A 133 17.02 -3.30 -1.69
C ASP A 133 15.69 -3.31 -2.46
N LEU A 134 14.61 -2.85 -1.83
CA LEU A 134 13.27 -2.75 -2.40
C LEU A 134 12.38 -1.81 -1.57
N TYR A 135 11.29 -1.36 -2.17
CA TYR A 135 10.25 -0.56 -1.52
C TYR A 135 8.88 -1.26 -1.58
N VAL A 136 8.17 -1.30 -0.46
CA VAL A 136 6.77 -1.78 -0.38
C VAL A 136 5.88 -0.60 -0.03
N ASN A 137 4.91 -0.33 -0.88
CA ASN A 137 3.93 0.73 -0.74
C ASN A 137 2.60 0.18 -0.21
N LEU A 138 2.07 0.82 0.81
CA LEU A 138 0.79 0.49 1.42
C LEU A 138 -0.09 1.75 1.47
N ASP A 139 -0.80 2.01 0.39
CA ASP A 139 -1.63 3.19 0.21
C ASP A 139 -3.06 2.75 -0.10
N ALA A 140 -4.05 3.25 0.64
CA ALA A 140 -5.44 2.78 0.59
C ALA A 140 -5.49 1.24 0.51
N ALA A 141 -4.74 0.59 1.42
CA ALA A 141 -4.31 -0.79 1.20
C ALA A 141 -5.35 -1.84 1.58
N ALA A 142 -6.42 -1.49 2.33
CA ALA A 142 -7.26 -2.49 2.97
C ALA A 142 -8.76 -2.16 2.89
N SER A 143 -9.33 -2.22 1.69
CA SER A 143 -10.76 -1.97 1.44
C SER A 143 -11.51 -3.18 0.86
N GLY A 144 -11.16 -4.39 1.28
CA GLY A 144 -11.84 -5.63 0.90
C GLY A 144 -10.93 -6.84 1.02
N LEU A 145 -11.32 -7.98 0.44
CA LEU A 145 -10.58 -9.24 0.59
C LEU A 145 -9.95 -9.75 -0.72
N ARG A 146 -10.08 -9.02 -1.83
CA ARG A 146 -9.43 -9.37 -3.09
C ARG A 146 -8.04 -8.78 -3.15
N LEU A 147 -7.02 -9.62 -3.11
CA LEU A 147 -5.64 -9.20 -3.25
C LEU A 147 -5.43 -8.49 -4.60
N GLY A 148 -4.84 -7.31 -4.56
CA GLY A 148 -4.40 -6.53 -5.71
C GLY A 148 -2.94 -6.14 -5.52
N VAL A 149 -2.12 -6.42 -6.53
CA VAL A 149 -0.70 -6.09 -6.51
C VAL A 149 -0.28 -5.41 -7.79
N SER A 150 0.48 -4.33 -7.66
CA SER A 150 1.26 -3.73 -8.74
C SER A 150 2.73 -3.77 -8.31
N ALA A 151 3.62 -4.23 -9.18
CA ALA A 151 5.02 -4.39 -8.77
C ALA A 151 6.00 -4.33 -9.94
N SER A 152 7.25 -4.03 -9.61
CA SER A 152 8.37 -4.31 -10.49
C SER A 152 8.45 -5.81 -10.77
N PRO A 153 8.65 -6.25 -12.03
CA PRO A 153 8.62 -7.67 -12.39
C PRO A 153 9.56 -8.55 -11.56
N SER A 154 10.70 -8.01 -11.13
CA SER A 154 11.67 -8.71 -10.28
C SER A 154 11.12 -9.15 -8.92
N LEU A 155 10.04 -8.52 -8.41
CA LEU A 155 9.43 -8.81 -7.12
C LEU A 155 8.31 -9.86 -7.18
N THR A 156 7.87 -10.26 -8.38
CA THR A 156 6.72 -11.17 -8.54
C THR A 156 6.84 -12.45 -7.73
N SER A 157 8.00 -13.12 -7.79
CA SER A 157 8.20 -14.38 -7.06
C SER A 157 8.18 -14.20 -5.54
N LEU A 158 8.68 -13.08 -5.01
CA LEU A 158 8.60 -12.73 -3.60
C LEU A 158 7.15 -12.56 -3.16
N ILE A 159 6.37 -11.80 -3.93
CA ILE A 159 4.96 -11.53 -3.62
C ILE A 159 4.10 -12.80 -3.74
N HIS A 160 4.27 -13.59 -4.81
CA HIS A 160 3.58 -14.87 -4.96
C HIS A 160 3.87 -15.79 -3.77
N GLY A 161 5.15 -15.90 -3.40
CA GLY A 161 5.54 -16.70 -2.26
C GLY A 161 4.95 -16.20 -0.94
N ALA A 162 4.84 -14.89 -0.73
CA ALA A 162 4.21 -14.32 0.46
C ALA A 162 2.69 -14.60 0.46
N ALA A 163 2.00 -14.36 -0.65
CA ALA A 163 0.57 -14.63 -0.77
C ALA A 163 0.22 -16.12 -0.61
N ALA A 164 1.09 -17.02 -1.09
CA ALA A 164 0.93 -18.47 -0.94
C ALA A 164 1.04 -18.93 0.53
N ALA A 165 1.76 -18.20 1.36
CA ALA A 165 1.95 -18.55 2.77
C ALA A 165 0.85 -18.01 3.71
N VAL A 166 -0.04 -17.16 3.20
CA VAL A 166 -1.08 -16.51 4.00
C VAL A 166 -2.45 -17.09 3.64
N PRO A 167 -3.23 -17.57 4.63
CA PRO A 167 -4.59 -18.02 4.39
C PRO A 167 -5.50 -16.86 3.95
N GLN A 168 -6.35 -17.12 2.97
CA GLN A 168 -7.41 -16.21 2.55
C GLN A 168 -8.53 -16.17 3.59
N PRO A 169 -8.91 -15.02 4.15
CA PRO A 169 -10.03 -14.93 5.06
C PRO A 169 -11.36 -15.35 4.41
N GLY A 170 -12.24 -15.92 5.23
CA GLY A 170 -13.61 -16.25 4.80
C GLY A 170 -13.76 -17.40 3.81
N THR A 171 -12.74 -18.23 3.60
CA THR A 171 -12.81 -19.39 2.70
C THR A 171 -12.97 -20.71 3.45
N ALA A 172 -13.82 -21.59 2.92
CA ALA A 172 -14.01 -22.97 3.41
C ALA A 172 -14.17 -23.92 2.21
N PRO A 173 -13.24 -24.86 1.97
CA PRO A 173 -12.01 -25.08 2.74
C PRO A 173 -11.03 -23.90 2.67
N ALA A 174 -10.09 -23.84 3.60
CA ALA A 174 -9.08 -22.80 3.63
C ALA A 174 -8.16 -22.91 2.41
N ILE A 175 -8.03 -21.80 1.67
CA ILE A 175 -7.09 -21.66 0.55
C ILE A 175 -6.08 -20.54 0.86
N SER A 176 -4.98 -20.47 0.11
CA SER A 176 -4.04 -19.35 0.24
C SER A 176 -4.58 -18.09 -0.43
N ALA A 177 -4.04 -16.93 0.00
CA ALA A 177 -4.32 -15.65 -0.67
C ALA A 177 -3.87 -15.67 -2.14
N LEU A 178 -2.83 -16.42 -2.48
CA LEU A 178 -2.40 -16.61 -3.87
C LEU A 178 -3.45 -17.40 -4.67
N ASP A 179 -3.99 -18.49 -4.11
CA ASP A 179 -5.02 -19.27 -4.78
C ASP A 179 -6.32 -18.48 -4.97
N ALA A 180 -6.69 -17.69 -3.97
CA ALA A 180 -7.82 -16.77 -4.07
C ALA A 180 -7.61 -15.70 -5.14
N TRP A 181 -6.38 -15.15 -5.24
CA TRP A 181 -6.02 -14.18 -6.27
C TRP A 181 -5.98 -14.79 -7.66
N ARG A 182 -5.46 -16.02 -7.79
CA ARG A 182 -5.45 -16.78 -9.04
C ARG A 182 -6.85 -17.12 -9.53
N GLY A 183 -7.79 -17.42 -8.64
CA GLY A 183 -9.13 -17.89 -8.98
C GLY A 183 -9.06 -19.21 -9.78
N GLU A 184 -9.78 -19.26 -10.90
CA GLU A 184 -9.82 -20.44 -11.78
C GLU A 184 -8.69 -20.49 -12.83
N ALA A 185 -7.82 -19.49 -12.88
CA ALA A 185 -6.71 -19.47 -13.83
C ALA A 185 -5.68 -20.56 -13.52
N ALA A 186 -5.01 -21.08 -14.56
CA ALA A 186 -3.96 -22.10 -14.41
C ALA A 186 -2.74 -21.52 -13.66
N ASP A 187 -2.32 -20.33 -14.05
CA ASP A 187 -1.16 -19.65 -13.50
C ASP A 187 -1.53 -18.52 -12.54
N PRO A 188 -0.68 -18.21 -11.55
CA PRO A 188 -0.84 -17.03 -10.73
C PRO A 188 -0.86 -15.75 -11.57
N PRO A 189 -1.69 -14.74 -11.23
CA PRO A 189 -1.74 -13.50 -11.99
C PRO A 189 -0.44 -12.73 -11.87
N GLU A 190 -0.05 -12.09 -12.96
CA GLU A 190 1.06 -11.13 -12.93
C GLU A 190 0.65 -9.87 -12.17
N PRO A 191 1.54 -9.30 -11.35
CA PRO A 191 1.33 -7.97 -10.80
C PRO A 191 1.12 -6.92 -11.90
N GLY A 192 0.22 -5.97 -11.65
CA GLY A 192 -0.01 -4.84 -12.53
C GLY A 192 1.15 -3.84 -12.55
N PHE A 193 1.05 -2.84 -13.41
CA PHE A 193 1.98 -1.71 -13.43
C PHE A 193 1.73 -0.80 -12.22
N LEU A 194 2.84 -0.27 -11.66
CA LEU A 194 2.79 0.60 -10.48
C LEU A 194 2.14 1.96 -10.76
N GLY A 195 2.36 2.51 -11.95
CA GLY A 195 1.93 3.88 -12.25
C GLY A 195 2.75 4.94 -11.49
N GLY A 196 2.16 6.11 -11.29
CA GLY A 196 2.84 7.28 -10.68
C GLY A 196 2.02 7.98 -9.58
N GLY A 197 1.01 7.32 -9.03
CA GLY A 197 0.03 7.97 -8.15
C GLY A 197 0.21 7.66 -6.66
N SER A 198 1.43 7.35 -6.19
CA SER A 198 1.71 7.16 -4.77
C SER A 198 3.22 7.15 -4.50
N ASP A 199 3.65 7.04 -3.24
CA ASP A 199 5.01 7.22 -2.73
C ASP A 199 6.10 6.37 -3.38
N HIS A 200 5.74 5.23 -4.02
CA HIS A 200 6.69 4.37 -4.73
C HIS A 200 7.36 5.05 -5.94
N VAL A 201 6.77 6.12 -6.45
CA VAL A 201 7.21 6.73 -7.72
C VAL A 201 8.63 7.26 -7.66
N SER A 202 8.99 7.95 -6.58
CA SER A 202 10.33 8.52 -6.43
C SER A 202 11.42 7.44 -6.26
N PHE A 203 11.13 6.37 -5.52
CA PHE A 203 12.03 5.22 -5.36
C PHE A 203 12.34 4.56 -6.70
N LEU A 204 11.30 4.31 -7.49
CA LEU A 204 11.44 3.68 -8.80
C LEU A 204 12.09 4.61 -9.82
N ALA A 205 11.59 5.84 -9.94
CA ALA A 205 12.00 6.75 -11.00
C ALA A 205 13.37 7.39 -10.77
N LEU A 206 13.72 7.75 -9.52
CA LEU A 206 14.96 8.46 -9.21
C LEU A 206 16.12 7.53 -8.81
N CYS A 207 15.79 6.35 -8.26
CA CYS A 207 16.78 5.45 -7.69
C CYS A 207 16.78 4.05 -8.34
N SER A 208 15.82 3.76 -9.23
CA SER A 208 15.64 2.42 -9.83
C SER A 208 15.47 1.30 -8.79
N ILE A 209 14.96 1.62 -7.61
CA ILE A 209 14.67 0.66 -6.56
C ILE A 209 13.38 -0.09 -6.94
N PRO A 210 13.42 -1.44 -7.01
CA PRO A 210 12.22 -2.21 -7.31
C PRO A 210 11.17 -1.99 -6.24
N ALA A 211 9.93 -1.75 -6.67
CA ALA A 211 8.83 -1.42 -5.77
C ALA A 211 7.63 -2.35 -5.96
N ALA A 212 6.85 -2.53 -4.90
CA ALA A 212 5.56 -3.21 -4.93
C ALA A 212 4.51 -2.41 -4.16
N SER A 213 3.33 -2.23 -4.72
CA SER A 213 2.14 -1.75 -4.04
C SER A 213 1.22 -2.93 -3.78
N ILE A 214 0.88 -3.16 -2.51
CA ILE A 214 0.09 -4.32 -2.07
C ILE A 214 -1.21 -3.80 -1.45
N SER A 215 -2.34 -4.28 -1.95
CA SER A 215 -3.65 -3.90 -1.43
C SER A 215 -4.64 -5.06 -1.44
N ALA A 216 -5.69 -4.97 -0.64
CA ALA A 216 -6.86 -5.84 -0.72
C ALA A 216 -8.10 -4.96 -0.93
N ARG A 217 -8.82 -5.20 -1.99
CA ARG A 217 -9.94 -4.38 -2.47
C ARG A 217 -11.21 -5.23 -2.63
N GLY A 218 -12.31 -4.58 -2.95
CA GLY A 218 -13.53 -5.30 -3.33
C GLY A 218 -14.71 -5.13 -2.39
N ALA A 219 -14.63 -4.28 -1.38
CA ALA A 219 -15.80 -3.80 -0.67
C ALA A 219 -16.74 -3.06 -1.63
N PRO A 220 -18.07 -3.11 -1.41
CA PRO A 220 -19.02 -2.45 -2.28
C PRO A 220 -18.94 -0.91 -2.10
N GLY A 221 -18.50 -0.22 -3.14
CA GLY A 221 -18.37 1.25 -3.15
C GLY A 221 -16.99 1.73 -2.67
N THR A 222 -16.81 3.03 -2.74
CA THR A 222 -15.63 3.74 -2.29
C THR A 222 -16.02 5.09 -1.70
N ALA A 223 -15.29 5.54 -0.69
CA ALA A 223 -15.39 6.88 -0.12
C ALA A 223 -14.15 7.74 -0.45
N TYR A 224 -13.26 7.23 -1.29
CA TYR A 224 -11.99 7.82 -1.69
C TYR A 224 -12.09 9.34 -1.92
N HIS A 225 -11.19 10.09 -1.29
CA HIS A 225 -11.07 11.55 -1.36
C HIS A 225 -12.36 12.33 -1.01
N SER A 226 -13.22 11.78 -0.15
CA SER A 226 -14.45 12.43 0.25
C SER A 226 -14.60 12.52 1.76
N LEU A 227 -15.55 13.36 2.22
CA LEU A 227 -15.94 13.47 3.64
C LEU A 227 -16.50 12.16 4.22
N TYR A 228 -16.74 11.16 3.39
CA TYR A 228 -17.27 9.87 3.79
C TYR A 228 -16.18 8.82 4.03
N ASP A 229 -14.91 9.12 3.75
CA ASP A 229 -13.80 8.25 4.10
C ASP A 229 -13.50 8.34 5.60
N ASP A 230 -14.47 7.97 6.40
CA ASP A 230 -14.42 7.94 7.85
C ASP A 230 -14.48 6.52 8.42
N LEU A 231 -14.20 6.40 9.71
CA LEU A 231 -14.21 5.11 10.39
C LEU A 231 -15.61 4.47 10.41
N THR A 232 -16.68 5.26 10.35
CA THR A 232 -18.07 4.76 10.32
C THR A 232 -18.34 4.06 9.00
N TRP A 233 -17.95 4.70 7.89
CA TRP A 233 -18.03 4.10 6.57
C TRP A 233 -17.17 2.84 6.50
N TYR A 234 -15.90 2.93 6.95
CA TYR A 234 -14.98 1.82 6.89
C TYR A 234 -15.53 0.58 7.61
N ARG A 235 -15.96 0.73 8.85
CA ARG A 235 -16.56 -0.36 9.63
C ARG A 235 -17.81 -0.96 8.99
N ARG A 236 -18.66 -0.11 8.44
CA ARG A 236 -19.94 -0.52 7.84
C ARG A 236 -19.74 -1.22 6.48
N VAL A 237 -18.77 -0.82 5.68
CA VAL A 237 -18.61 -1.23 4.28
C VAL A 237 -17.47 -2.23 4.12
N VAL A 238 -16.36 -2.01 4.77
CA VAL A 238 -15.19 -2.91 4.71
C VAL A 238 -15.29 -4.01 5.77
N GLY A 239 -15.66 -3.67 6.99
CA GLY A 239 -15.89 -4.60 8.10
C GLY A 239 -15.28 -4.13 9.41
N GLU A 240 -15.93 -4.52 10.52
CA GLU A 240 -15.44 -4.24 11.89
C GLU A 240 -14.39 -5.24 12.37
N ASP A 241 -14.24 -6.35 11.67
CA ASP A 241 -13.27 -7.42 11.97
C ASP A 241 -11.85 -7.10 11.47
N TYR A 242 -11.73 -6.06 10.63
CA TYR A 242 -10.45 -5.63 10.03
C TYR A 242 -9.69 -6.75 9.29
N GLU A 243 -10.39 -7.77 8.80
CA GLU A 243 -9.75 -8.90 8.10
C GLU A 243 -9.02 -8.46 6.84
N SER A 244 -9.49 -7.40 6.17
CA SER A 244 -8.77 -6.78 5.05
C SER A 244 -7.39 -6.28 5.45
N ALA A 245 -7.30 -5.47 6.51
CA ALA A 245 -6.02 -4.95 7.02
C ALA A 245 -5.12 -6.09 7.55
N ARG A 246 -5.69 -7.09 8.22
CA ARG A 246 -4.97 -8.28 8.70
C ARG A 246 -4.40 -9.11 7.56
N LEU A 247 -5.13 -9.26 6.44
CA LEU A 247 -4.65 -9.95 5.25
C LEU A 247 -3.41 -9.26 4.67
N ILE A 248 -3.49 -7.94 4.46
CA ILE A 248 -2.39 -7.16 3.90
C ILE A 248 -1.19 -7.14 4.84
N THR A 249 -1.42 -6.93 6.14
CA THR A 249 -0.34 -7.00 7.15
C THR A 249 0.40 -8.34 7.10
N ARG A 250 -0.32 -9.47 7.03
CA ARG A 250 0.29 -10.81 6.98
C ARG A 250 1.11 -11.01 5.71
N ILE A 251 0.56 -10.64 4.55
CA ILE A 251 1.28 -10.78 3.26
C ILE A 251 2.53 -9.90 3.27
N THR A 252 2.42 -8.65 3.71
CA THR A 252 3.55 -7.72 3.80
C THR A 252 4.61 -8.22 4.78
N ALA A 253 4.20 -8.67 5.97
CA ALA A 253 5.13 -9.21 6.96
C ALA A 253 5.91 -10.42 6.43
N VAL A 254 5.24 -11.36 5.75
CA VAL A 254 5.91 -12.53 5.15
C VAL A 254 6.85 -12.09 4.03
N ALA A 255 6.48 -11.14 3.18
CA ALA A 255 7.36 -10.63 2.13
C ALA A 255 8.59 -9.94 2.71
N VAL A 256 8.41 -9.07 3.71
CA VAL A 256 9.50 -8.37 4.38
C VAL A 256 10.41 -9.34 5.15
N ASP A 257 9.85 -10.29 5.89
CA ASP A 257 10.63 -11.30 6.61
C ASP A 257 11.52 -12.09 5.64
N ARG A 258 10.93 -12.61 4.56
CA ARG A 258 11.68 -13.36 3.54
C ARG A 258 12.78 -12.53 2.90
N ALA A 259 12.49 -11.30 2.52
CA ALA A 259 13.48 -10.42 1.91
C ALA A 259 14.58 -10.04 2.90
N SER A 260 14.23 -9.73 4.16
CA SER A 260 15.18 -9.26 5.16
C SER A 260 16.08 -10.37 5.71
N THR A 261 15.59 -11.63 5.75
CA THR A 261 16.32 -12.76 6.35
C THR A 261 17.05 -13.63 5.34
N ALA A 262 16.65 -13.62 4.06
CA ALA A 262 17.24 -14.47 3.03
C ALA A 262 18.73 -14.19 2.83
N PRO A 263 19.57 -15.25 2.64
CA PRO A 263 21.00 -15.08 2.31
C PRO A 263 21.19 -14.28 1.00
N ILE A 264 20.37 -14.56 0.00
CA ILE A 264 20.33 -13.86 -1.29
C ILE A 264 18.94 -13.27 -1.42
N LEU A 265 18.86 -12.00 -1.86
CA LEU A 265 17.59 -11.34 -2.09
C LEU A 265 16.74 -12.14 -3.09
N PRO A 266 15.48 -12.44 -2.78
CA PRO A 266 14.63 -13.27 -3.63
C PRO A 266 14.05 -12.47 -4.81
N LEU A 267 14.92 -11.86 -5.61
CA LEU A 267 14.59 -11.12 -6.83
C LEU A 267 14.77 -11.99 -8.07
N ASP A 268 13.80 -12.03 -8.96
CA ASP A 268 13.95 -12.63 -10.29
C ASP A 268 14.46 -11.58 -11.28
N LEU A 269 15.76 -11.46 -11.40
CA LEU A 269 16.41 -10.48 -12.29
C LEU A 269 16.21 -10.80 -13.79
N GLY A 270 15.82 -12.00 -14.15
CA GLY A 270 15.50 -12.38 -15.53
C GLY A 270 14.07 -11.98 -15.95
N ARG A 271 13.18 -11.76 -14.99
CA ARG A 271 11.77 -11.47 -15.29
C ARG A 271 11.54 -10.13 -15.98
N PRO A 272 12.25 -9.02 -15.64
CA PRO A 272 12.13 -7.77 -16.39
C PRO A 272 12.39 -7.93 -17.89
N ALA A 273 13.39 -8.73 -18.28
CA ALA A 273 13.67 -8.97 -19.68
C ALA A 273 12.55 -9.76 -20.38
N ARG A 274 11.95 -10.73 -19.68
CA ARG A 274 10.79 -11.50 -20.20
C ARG A 274 9.52 -10.66 -20.28
N ALA A 275 9.35 -9.66 -19.46
CA ALA A 275 8.20 -8.77 -19.47
C ALA A 275 8.23 -7.74 -20.62
N LEU A 276 9.40 -7.55 -21.26
CA LEU A 276 9.60 -6.64 -22.39
C LEU A 276 9.57 -7.37 -23.76
N SER A 277 9.53 -8.69 -23.76
CA SER A 277 9.45 -9.53 -24.97
C SER A 277 8.01 -9.94 -25.27
#